data_e0bd76dffed577f1c276adafab19bba2
#
_entry.id   e0bd76dffed577f1c276adafab19bba2
#
_cell.length_a   1.000
_cell.length_b   1.000
_cell.length_c   1.000
_cell.angle_alpha   90.00
_cell.angle_beta   90.00
_cell.angle_gamma   90.00
#
_symmetry.space_group_name_H-M   'P 1'
#
loop_
_entity.id
_entity.type
_entity.pdbx_description
1 polymer ?
#
loop_
_entity_poly.entity_id
_entity_poly.type
_entity_poly.pdbx_seq_one_letter_code
_entity_poly.pdbx_strand_id
1 'polypeptide(L)'
;MDHQLLMQSQHKVGIVGYGAYIPRYRLPGTEIARIWTNGLGGSPVEAKAVAGLDEDVATMSIEAARNAVQRAGIEPNQIRAVWVGSESHPYAVKPTSTIVAESIGTGPHIQAADWEFACKAGTEAVQASIGMIGSGMGKYALSIGMDTAQGRPGDALEYTAASGGAAFLLGPAEEAVAVYQGSYSYVTDTPDFWRRPGQEYPNHGDRFTGEPAYFHHTLAGAGQLMELMGTTASDYTYAVFHQPNVKFPSRVAKMLGFKPEQIETGLLANDIGNVYSGSCMIGLTAILDIAQPGDRILMCSYGSGAGSDAFDLIVAEHINNVRDRAATTQNYIDRKTLIDYATYARYRGKLKD
;
A
#
# COMPACT_ATOMS: atom_id res chain seq x y z
N MET A 1 29.42 -11.12 -5.04
CA MET A 1 28.11 -10.64 -4.57
C MET A 1 27.37 -11.80 -3.96
N ASP A 2 26.80 -11.60 -2.80
CA ASP A 2 26.12 -12.68 -2.08
C ASP A 2 24.72 -12.89 -2.67
N HIS A 3 24.60 -13.82 -3.62
CA HIS A 3 23.34 -14.16 -4.30
C HIS A 3 22.23 -14.63 -3.32
N GLN A 4 22.58 -14.89 -2.04
CA GLN A 4 21.62 -15.27 -1.01
C GLN A 4 20.75 -14.11 -0.54
N LEU A 5 21.13 -12.84 -0.78
CA LEU A 5 20.35 -11.67 -0.37
C LEU A 5 19.19 -11.35 -1.33
N LEU A 6 19.32 -11.66 -2.61
CA LEU A 6 18.23 -11.50 -3.58
C LEU A 6 17.21 -12.62 -3.41
N MET A 7 15.98 -12.25 -3.08
CA MET A 7 14.88 -13.20 -2.95
C MET A 7 14.22 -13.44 -4.31
N GLN A 8 14.37 -14.66 -4.81
CA GLN A 8 13.73 -15.12 -6.04
C GLN A 8 13.05 -16.46 -5.77
N SER A 9 11.80 -16.57 -6.16
CA SER A 9 11.04 -17.82 -6.02
C SER A 9 11.44 -18.87 -7.04
N GLN A 10 11.26 -20.15 -6.69
CA GLN A 10 11.58 -21.28 -7.57
C GLN A 10 10.69 -21.27 -8.84
N HIS A 11 9.39 -21.05 -8.66
CA HIS A 11 8.47 -20.82 -9.77
C HIS A 11 8.23 -19.31 -9.90
N LYS A 12 8.24 -18.80 -11.14
CA LYS A 12 7.99 -17.37 -11.36
C LYS A 12 6.56 -17.00 -10.97
N VAL A 13 6.45 -15.92 -10.22
CA VAL A 13 5.19 -15.39 -9.67
C VAL A 13 4.95 -13.99 -10.19
N GLY A 14 3.69 -13.64 -10.39
CA GLY A 14 3.29 -12.29 -10.74
C GLY A 14 1.93 -11.88 -10.17
N ILE A 15 1.58 -10.64 -10.38
CA ILE A 15 0.26 -10.10 -10.08
C ILE A 15 -0.65 -10.51 -11.24
N VAL A 16 -1.68 -11.32 -10.96
CA VAL A 16 -2.66 -11.75 -11.97
C VAL A 16 -3.92 -10.87 -11.96
N GLY A 17 -4.16 -10.16 -10.86
CA GLY A 17 -5.20 -9.17 -10.73
C GLY A 17 -4.90 -8.19 -9.61
N TYR A 18 -5.41 -6.99 -9.73
CA TYR A 18 -5.21 -5.92 -8.75
C TYR A 18 -6.48 -5.09 -8.55
N GLY A 19 -6.62 -4.48 -7.39
CA GLY A 19 -7.73 -3.59 -7.09
C GLY A 19 -7.36 -2.56 -6.04
N ALA A 20 -7.81 -1.33 -6.23
CA ALA A 20 -7.70 -0.27 -5.26
C ALA A 20 -9.04 -0.05 -4.54
N TYR A 21 -8.99 0.52 -3.35
CA TYR A 21 -10.12 1.16 -2.73
C TYR A 21 -9.71 2.44 -2.03
N ILE A 22 -10.44 3.53 -2.31
CA ILE A 22 -10.28 4.82 -1.64
C ILE A 22 -11.69 5.29 -1.23
N PRO A 23 -11.97 5.54 0.06
CA PRO A 23 -13.22 6.13 0.49
C PRO A 23 -13.55 7.40 -0.30
N ARG A 24 -14.81 7.66 -0.54
CA ARG A 24 -15.21 8.86 -1.31
C ARG A 24 -15.02 10.17 -0.59
N TYR A 25 -15.04 10.17 0.75
CA TYR A 25 -14.91 11.40 1.52
C TYR A 25 -13.49 11.93 1.50
N ARG A 26 -13.35 13.22 1.30
CA ARG A 26 -12.06 13.94 1.33
C ARG A 26 -12.14 15.11 2.28
N LEU A 27 -11.22 15.14 3.24
CA LEU A 27 -11.01 16.29 4.11
C LEU A 27 -9.88 17.16 3.53
N PRO A 28 -10.19 18.39 3.06
CA PRO A 28 -9.14 19.30 2.63
C PRO A 28 -8.20 19.65 3.78
N GLY A 29 -6.89 19.73 3.50
CA GLY A 29 -5.92 20.14 4.52
C GLY A 29 -6.17 21.54 5.07
N THR A 30 -6.79 22.41 4.27
CA THR A 30 -7.23 23.74 4.69
C THR A 30 -8.30 23.73 5.78
N GLU A 31 -9.15 22.70 5.86
CA GLU A 31 -10.13 22.53 6.92
C GLU A 31 -9.45 22.22 8.27
N ILE A 32 -8.39 21.41 8.25
CA ILE A 32 -7.58 21.14 9.46
C ILE A 32 -6.86 22.41 9.89
N ALA A 33 -6.20 23.10 8.95
CA ALA A 33 -5.50 24.35 9.22
C ALA A 33 -6.46 25.43 9.77
N ARG A 34 -7.68 25.53 9.26
CA ARG A 34 -8.69 26.46 9.74
C ARG A 34 -8.97 26.29 11.24
N ILE A 35 -9.01 25.05 11.72
CA ILE A 35 -9.30 24.76 13.13
C ILE A 35 -8.08 25.00 14.03
N TRP A 36 -6.89 24.53 13.63
CA TRP A 36 -5.74 24.48 14.53
C TRP A 36 -4.78 25.65 14.40
N THR A 37 -4.73 26.28 13.23
CA THR A 37 -3.75 27.36 12.93
C THR A 37 -4.42 28.63 12.41
N ASN A 38 -5.74 28.77 12.53
CA ASN A 38 -6.52 29.88 11.94
C ASN A 38 -6.25 30.06 10.43
N GLY A 39 -6.01 28.95 9.70
CA GLY A 39 -5.70 28.95 8.27
C GLY A 39 -4.26 29.29 7.92
N LEU A 40 -3.38 29.44 8.92
CA LEU A 40 -1.97 29.74 8.70
C LEU A 40 -1.16 28.46 8.50
N GLY A 41 -0.04 28.56 7.75
CA GLY A 41 0.98 27.51 7.64
C GLY A 41 0.83 26.53 6.49
N GLY A 42 -0.26 26.55 5.73
CA GLY A 42 -0.49 25.62 4.61
C GLY A 42 -0.75 24.17 5.04
N SER A 43 -0.88 23.27 4.06
CA SER A 43 -1.06 21.83 4.28
C SER A 43 0.00 21.00 3.54
N PRO A 44 0.50 19.90 4.11
CA PRO A 44 1.43 19.01 3.43
C PRO A 44 0.78 18.20 2.28
N VAL A 45 -0.55 18.14 2.22
CA VAL A 45 -1.36 17.50 1.18
C VAL A 45 -2.58 18.36 0.85
N GLU A 46 -3.12 18.24 -0.35
CA GLU A 46 -4.34 18.97 -0.73
C GLU A 46 -5.54 18.47 0.07
N ALA A 47 -5.73 17.15 0.10
CA ALA A 47 -6.78 16.50 0.86
C ALA A 47 -6.35 15.09 1.29
N LYS A 48 -7.09 14.54 2.25
CA LYS A 48 -6.93 13.15 2.68
C LYS A 48 -8.25 12.38 2.58
N ALA A 49 -8.17 11.09 2.27
CA ALA A 49 -9.29 10.18 2.25
C ALA A 49 -9.76 9.83 3.66
N VAL A 50 -11.04 9.88 3.89
CA VAL A 50 -11.68 9.60 5.20
C VAL A 50 -12.71 8.51 5.03
N ALA A 51 -12.60 7.44 5.82
CA ALA A 51 -13.59 6.38 5.87
C ALA A 51 -14.94 6.93 6.37
N GLY A 52 -16.04 6.53 5.74
CA GLY A 52 -17.38 6.77 6.21
C GLY A 52 -17.73 5.94 7.46
N LEU A 53 -18.94 6.12 7.98
CA LEU A 53 -19.41 5.38 9.19
C LEU A 53 -19.57 3.87 8.91
N ASP A 54 -19.74 3.48 7.68
CA ASP A 54 -19.91 2.12 7.17
C ASP A 54 -18.62 1.52 6.57
N GLU A 55 -17.50 2.21 6.71
CA GLU A 55 -16.22 1.81 6.13
C GLU A 55 -15.17 1.55 7.22
N ASP A 56 -14.53 0.38 7.15
CA ASP A 56 -13.37 -0.02 7.95
C ASP A 56 -12.37 -0.81 7.08
N VAL A 57 -11.29 -1.29 7.69
CA VAL A 57 -10.28 -2.08 6.97
C VAL A 57 -10.90 -3.33 6.33
N ALA A 58 -11.85 -4.00 6.99
CA ALA A 58 -12.47 -5.21 6.44
C ALA A 58 -13.32 -4.91 5.22
N THR A 59 -14.23 -3.93 5.31
CA THR A 59 -15.15 -3.57 4.21
C THR A 59 -14.42 -2.99 3.00
N MET A 60 -13.40 -2.15 3.23
CA MET A 60 -12.57 -1.60 2.15
C MET A 60 -11.71 -2.69 1.49
N SER A 61 -11.19 -3.64 2.27
CA SER A 61 -10.43 -4.78 1.76
C SER A 61 -11.27 -5.70 0.88
N ILE A 62 -12.55 -5.92 1.23
CA ILE A 62 -13.49 -6.72 0.43
C ILE A 62 -13.66 -6.12 -0.96
N GLU A 63 -13.83 -4.81 -1.06
CA GLU A 63 -14.02 -4.14 -2.36
C GLU A 63 -12.75 -4.19 -3.21
N ALA A 64 -11.58 -3.89 -2.62
CA ALA A 64 -10.30 -4.00 -3.31
C ALA A 64 -10.04 -5.45 -3.78
N ALA A 65 -10.35 -6.43 -2.94
CA ALA A 65 -10.22 -7.85 -3.26
C ALA A 65 -11.15 -8.28 -4.42
N ARG A 66 -12.41 -7.84 -4.42
CA ARG A 66 -13.37 -8.10 -5.50
C ARG A 66 -12.86 -7.55 -6.83
N ASN A 67 -12.34 -6.32 -6.84
CA ASN A 67 -11.74 -5.73 -8.04
C ASN A 67 -10.53 -6.54 -8.54
N ALA A 68 -9.68 -7.02 -7.63
CA ALA A 68 -8.52 -7.85 -7.99
C ALA A 68 -8.96 -9.20 -8.60
N VAL A 69 -9.93 -9.88 -7.98
CA VAL A 69 -10.48 -11.17 -8.46
C VAL A 69 -11.20 -10.98 -9.81
N GLN A 70 -11.99 -9.92 -9.95
CA GLN A 70 -12.70 -9.61 -11.20
C GLN A 70 -11.72 -9.35 -12.36
N ARG A 71 -10.60 -8.62 -12.09
CA ARG A 71 -9.56 -8.41 -13.10
C ARG A 71 -8.89 -9.72 -13.50
N ALA A 72 -8.54 -10.54 -12.55
CA ALA A 72 -7.94 -11.85 -12.82
C ALA A 72 -8.89 -12.77 -13.60
N GLY A 73 -10.19 -12.65 -13.40
CA GLY A 73 -11.20 -13.49 -14.05
C GLY A 73 -11.16 -14.95 -13.56
N ILE A 74 -10.77 -15.17 -12.30
CA ILE A 74 -10.73 -16.50 -11.68
C ILE A 74 -11.91 -16.70 -10.73
N GLU A 75 -12.23 -17.95 -10.46
CA GLU A 75 -13.19 -18.30 -9.41
C GLU A 75 -12.53 -18.14 -8.02
N PRO A 76 -13.16 -17.44 -7.07
CA PRO A 76 -12.58 -17.18 -5.74
C PRO A 76 -12.15 -18.44 -4.98
N ASN A 77 -12.84 -19.57 -5.17
CA ASN A 77 -12.51 -20.84 -4.52
C ASN A 77 -11.17 -21.45 -4.98
N GLN A 78 -10.51 -20.88 -5.98
CA GLN A 78 -9.15 -21.25 -6.39
C GLN A 78 -8.07 -20.56 -5.55
N ILE A 79 -8.41 -19.53 -4.77
CA ILE A 79 -7.50 -18.83 -3.88
C ILE A 79 -7.17 -19.77 -2.70
N ARG A 80 -5.89 -19.85 -2.34
CA ARG A 80 -5.40 -20.71 -1.26
C ARG A 80 -4.85 -19.97 -0.05
N ALA A 81 -4.67 -18.64 -0.18
CA ALA A 81 -4.31 -17.79 0.94
C ALA A 81 -4.95 -16.41 0.80
N VAL A 82 -5.33 -15.82 1.95
CA VAL A 82 -5.77 -14.44 2.07
C VAL A 82 -4.99 -13.79 3.21
N TRP A 83 -4.19 -12.79 2.88
CA TRP A 83 -3.34 -12.06 3.81
C TRP A 83 -3.75 -10.59 3.83
N VAL A 84 -4.00 -10.04 5.02
CA VAL A 84 -4.32 -8.61 5.20
C VAL A 84 -3.26 -7.97 6.08
N GLY A 85 -2.51 -7.03 5.51
CA GLY A 85 -1.57 -6.18 6.22
C GLY A 85 -2.21 -4.85 6.62
N SER A 86 -2.18 -4.52 7.90
CA SER A 86 -2.78 -3.30 8.44
C SER A 86 -2.20 -2.97 9.81
N GLU A 87 -2.23 -1.69 10.20
CA GLU A 87 -2.02 -1.26 11.59
C GLU A 87 -3.31 -0.78 12.26
N SER A 88 -4.46 -0.95 11.59
CA SER A 88 -5.77 -0.47 12.05
C SER A 88 -6.88 -1.52 11.84
N HIS A 89 -6.58 -2.80 12.07
CA HIS A 89 -7.55 -3.86 12.04
C HIS A 89 -8.76 -3.57 12.95
N PRO A 90 -10.00 -3.87 12.53
CA PRO A 90 -11.19 -3.57 13.32
C PRO A 90 -11.27 -4.39 14.62
N TYR A 91 -10.58 -5.53 14.69
CA TYR A 91 -10.55 -6.40 15.86
C TYR A 91 -9.11 -6.71 16.28
N ALA A 92 -8.85 -6.72 17.58
CA ALA A 92 -7.54 -7.05 18.12
C ALA A 92 -7.21 -8.55 18.05
N VAL A 93 -8.22 -9.43 17.98
CA VAL A 93 -8.06 -10.90 18.04
C VAL A 93 -8.69 -11.62 16.86
N LYS A 94 -9.84 -11.17 16.35
CA LYS A 94 -10.50 -11.80 15.19
C LYS A 94 -9.82 -11.37 13.88
N PRO A 95 -9.34 -12.30 13.02
CA PRO A 95 -8.66 -11.93 11.79
C PRO A 95 -9.58 -11.21 10.78
N THR A 96 -9.10 -10.12 10.21
CA THR A 96 -9.73 -9.39 9.10
C THR A 96 -9.75 -10.24 7.84
N SER A 97 -8.66 -10.97 7.60
CA SER A 97 -8.47 -11.85 6.45
C SER A 97 -9.57 -12.90 6.31
N THR A 98 -10.11 -13.44 7.42
CA THR A 98 -11.22 -14.40 7.38
C THR A 98 -12.54 -13.77 6.96
N ILE A 99 -12.77 -12.51 7.36
CA ILE A 99 -13.96 -11.73 6.93
C ILE A 99 -13.90 -11.49 5.43
N VAL A 100 -12.75 -11.07 4.92
CA VAL A 100 -12.53 -10.84 3.49
C VAL A 100 -12.73 -12.12 2.70
N ALA A 101 -12.06 -13.21 3.12
CA ALA A 101 -12.14 -14.51 2.46
C ALA A 101 -13.58 -15.03 2.31
N GLU A 102 -14.34 -15.01 3.40
CA GLU A 102 -15.75 -15.41 3.38
C GLU A 102 -16.58 -14.52 2.44
N SER A 103 -16.38 -13.20 2.52
CA SER A 103 -17.14 -12.20 1.75
C SER A 103 -16.89 -12.26 0.25
N ILE A 104 -15.71 -12.73 -0.20
CA ILE A 104 -15.40 -12.91 -1.63
C ILE A 104 -15.67 -14.33 -2.12
N GLY A 105 -15.99 -15.29 -1.23
CA GLY A 105 -16.40 -16.64 -1.61
C GLY A 105 -15.26 -17.64 -1.84
N THR A 106 -14.12 -17.51 -1.12
CA THR A 106 -13.00 -18.46 -1.27
C THR A 106 -13.33 -19.88 -0.80
N GLY A 107 -14.33 -20.03 0.07
CA GLY A 107 -14.60 -21.26 0.80
C GLY A 107 -13.60 -21.49 1.95
N PRO A 108 -13.74 -22.61 2.70
CA PRO A 108 -13.00 -22.82 3.95
C PRO A 108 -11.60 -23.45 3.77
N HIS A 109 -11.23 -23.87 2.57
CA HIS A 109 -9.97 -24.59 2.32
C HIS A 109 -8.82 -23.65 1.96
N ILE A 110 -8.52 -22.69 2.84
CA ILE A 110 -7.52 -21.64 2.65
C ILE A 110 -6.66 -21.46 3.90
N GLN A 111 -5.53 -20.80 3.74
CA GLN A 111 -4.81 -20.13 4.82
C GLN A 111 -5.27 -18.66 4.89
N ALA A 112 -5.41 -18.13 6.11
CA ALA A 112 -5.75 -16.73 6.32
C ALA A 112 -5.01 -16.19 7.55
N ALA A 113 -4.41 -15.01 7.44
CA ALA A 113 -3.77 -14.33 8.56
C ALA A 113 -3.72 -12.82 8.33
N ASP A 114 -3.68 -12.09 9.43
CA ASP A 114 -3.41 -10.67 9.43
C ASP A 114 -1.93 -10.44 9.73
N TRP A 115 -1.34 -9.45 9.06
CA TRP A 115 0.07 -9.08 9.17
C TRP A 115 0.21 -7.70 9.81
N GLU A 116 1.15 -7.59 10.73
CA GLU A 116 1.51 -6.34 11.39
C GLU A 116 2.97 -5.98 11.11
N PHE A 117 3.21 -4.86 10.50
CA PHE A 117 4.50 -4.19 10.35
C PHE A 117 4.28 -2.73 9.95
N ALA A 118 3.45 -2.02 10.70
CA ALA A 118 3.09 -0.64 10.37
C ALA A 118 2.79 -0.48 8.85
N CYS A 119 3.32 0.55 8.21
CA CYS A 119 3.06 0.84 6.79
C CYS A 119 3.64 -0.19 5.80
N LYS A 120 4.45 -1.16 6.25
CA LYS A 120 5.04 -2.24 5.44
C LYS A 120 4.21 -3.53 5.47
N ALA A 121 3.20 -3.63 6.32
CA ALA A 121 2.44 -4.86 6.53
C ALA A 121 1.83 -5.43 5.24
N GLY A 122 1.38 -4.57 4.31
CA GLY A 122 0.84 -5.01 3.02
C GLY A 122 1.89 -5.68 2.12
N THR A 123 3.13 -5.21 2.13
CA THR A 123 4.22 -5.82 1.32
C THR A 123 4.79 -7.08 1.96
N GLU A 124 4.71 -7.24 3.29
CA GLU A 124 4.95 -8.53 3.94
C GLU A 124 3.96 -9.59 3.44
N ALA A 125 2.67 -9.24 3.32
CA ALA A 125 1.65 -10.11 2.74
C ALA A 125 1.99 -10.48 1.28
N VAL A 126 2.50 -9.53 0.48
CA VAL A 126 2.98 -9.78 -0.90
C VAL A 126 4.14 -10.77 -0.88
N GLN A 127 5.15 -10.56 -0.02
CA GLN A 127 6.32 -11.42 0.07
C GLN A 127 5.93 -12.85 0.49
N ALA A 128 5.01 -12.99 1.45
CA ALA A 128 4.48 -14.30 1.85
C ALA A 128 3.76 -15.02 0.71
N SER A 129 2.97 -14.28 -0.10
CA SER A 129 2.29 -14.83 -1.27
C SER A 129 3.26 -15.27 -2.37
N ILE A 130 4.32 -14.49 -2.62
CA ILE A 130 5.39 -14.89 -3.55
C ILE A 130 6.03 -16.21 -3.07
N GLY A 131 6.32 -16.35 -1.78
CA GLY A 131 6.87 -17.57 -1.19
C GLY A 131 5.93 -18.77 -1.36
N MET A 132 4.64 -18.61 -1.05
CA MET A 132 3.65 -19.67 -1.14
C MET A 132 3.44 -20.18 -2.57
N ILE A 133 3.26 -19.27 -3.52
CA ILE A 133 3.05 -19.63 -4.92
C ILE A 133 4.35 -20.13 -5.55
N GLY A 134 5.44 -19.44 -5.28
CA GLY A 134 6.75 -19.79 -5.81
C GLY A 134 7.31 -21.13 -5.31
N SER A 135 6.81 -21.67 -4.18
CA SER A 135 7.11 -23.02 -3.69
C SER A 135 6.16 -24.09 -4.23
N GLY A 136 5.08 -23.72 -4.95
CA GLY A 136 4.07 -24.65 -5.44
C GLY A 136 3.02 -25.08 -4.41
N MET A 137 2.96 -24.46 -3.22
CA MET A 137 1.97 -24.80 -2.18
C MET A 137 0.55 -24.35 -2.53
N GLY A 138 0.38 -23.39 -3.40
CA GLY A 138 -0.91 -22.88 -3.86
C GLY A 138 -0.79 -22.20 -5.22
N LYS A 139 -1.91 -22.16 -5.98
CA LYS A 139 -1.91 -21.50 -7.28
C LYS A 139 -2.12 -19.99 -7.17
N TYR A 140 -3.03 -19.56 -6.29
CA TYR A 140 -3.32 -18.13 -6.08
C TYR A 140 -3.31 -17.76 -4.60
N ALA A 141 -2.82 -16.58 -4.30
CA ALA A 141 -2.86 -15.95 -2.99
C ALA A 141 -3.23 -14.47 -3.12
N LEU A 142 -4.05 -13.99 -2.20
CA LEU A 142 -4.50 -12.60 -2.15
C LEU A 142 -3.76 -11.85 -1.04
N SER A 143 -3.07 -10.79 -1.41
CA SER A 143 -2.34 -9.89 -0.52
C SER A 143 -3.01 -8.53 -0.51
N ILE A 144 -3.33 -8.01 0.67
CA ILE A 144 -4.03 -6.74 0.85
C ILE A 144 -3.22 -5.86 1.79
N GLY A 145 -3.03 -4.59 1.41
CA GLY A 145 -2.57 -3.53 2.29
C GLY A 145 -3.68 -2.49 2.42
N MET A 146 -4.25 -2.32 3.62
CA MET A 146 -5.42 -1.46 3.84
C MET A 146 -5.40 -0.85 5.23
N ASP A 147 -5.62 0.47 5.32
CA ASP A 147 -5.69 1.15 6.62
C ASP A 147 -6.81 2.20 6.71
N THR A 148 -7.20 2.47 7.96
CA THR A 148 -8.04 3.60 8.37
C THR A 148 -7.32 4.43 9.44
N ALA A 149 -6.07 4.76 9.19
CA ALA A 149 -5.20 5.40 10.18
C ALA A 149 -5.68 6.78 10.62
N GLN A 150 -5.34 7.12 11.85
CA GLN A 150 -5.72 8.38 12.48
C GLN A 150 -4.52 9.11 13.06
N GLY A 151 -4.47 10.43 12.84
CA GLY A 151 -3.59 11.34 13.58
C GLY A 151 -4.33 11.95 14.78
N ARG A 152 -3.59 12.28 15.85
CA ARG A 152 -4.12 13.04 16.98
C ARG A 152 -4.63 14.39 16.48
N PRO A 153 -5.78 14.88 16.96
CA PRO A 153 -6.26 16.22 16.64
C PRO A 153 -5.21 17.29 16.91
N GLY A 154 -4.92 18.12 15.90
CA GLY A 154 -3.90 19.17 15.97
C GLY A 154 -2.46 18.72 15.73
N ASP A 155 -2.20 17.42 15.58
CA ASP A 155 -0.87 16.88 15.25
C ASP A 155 -0.59 16.96 13.75
N ALA A 156 0.71 16.99 13.38
CA ALA A 156 1.13 16.96 11.98
C ALA A 156 0.61 15.72 11.22
N LEU A 157 0.49 14.57 11.89
CA LEU A 157 -0.06 13.35 11.32
C LEU A 157 -1.55 13.47 10.97
N GLU A 158 -2.31 14.35 11.64
CA GLU A 158 -3.73 14.53 11.31
C GLU A 158 -3.93 14.99 9.88
N TYR A 159 -3.00 15.78 9.33
CA TYR A 159 -3.09 16.26 7.95
C TYR A 159 -2.96 15.15 6.91
N THR A 160 -2.18 14.11 7.21
CA THR A 160 -1.80 13.09 6.22
C THR A 160 -2.43 11.72 6.49
N ALA A 161 -2.69 11.35 7.74
CA ALA A 161 -3.24 10.05 8.10
C ALA A 161 -4.62 9.83 7.45
N ALA A 162 -4.72 8.87 6.55
CA ALA A 162 -5.84 8.66 5.64
C ALA A 162 -6.35 7.21 5.65
N SER A 163 -7.40 6.96 4.88
CA SER A 163 -8.02 5.65 4.72
C SER A 163 -7.96 5.20 3.28
N GLY A 164 -7.70 3.91 3.05
CA GLY A 164 -7.64 3.30 1.73
C GLY A 164 -6.55 2.25 1.61
N GLY A 165 -6.39 1.71 0.42
CA GLY A 165 -5.36 0.72 0.11
C GLY A 165 -5.62 -0.05 -1.17
N ALA A 166 -4.96 -1.20 -1.30
CA ALA A 166 -5.03 -2.04 -2.49
C ALA A 166 -4.93 -3.52 -2.17
N ALA A 167 -5.38 -4.34 -3.10
CA ALA A 167 -5.27 -5.79 -3.09
C ALA A 167 -4.57 -6.27 -4.37
N PHE A 168 -3.66 -7.23 -4.23
CA PHE A 168 -3.04 -7.95 -5.33
C PHE A 168 -3.38 -9.43 -5.22
N LEU A 169 -3.94 -9.98 -6.27
CA LEU A 169 -4.06 -11.43 -6.45
C LEU A 169 -2.79 -11.90 -7.16
N LEU A 170 -1.99 -12.69 -6.48
CA LEU A 170 -0.78 -13.28 -7.01
C LEU A 170 -1.04 -14.67 -7.55
N GLY A 171 -0.30 -15.05 -8.59
CA GLY A 171 -0.42 -16.35 -9.24
C GLY A 171 0.78 -16.64 -10.16
N PRO A 172 0.66 -17.68 -11.00
CA PRO A 172 1.70 -18.05 -11.96
C PRO A 172 2.03 -16.91 -12.92
N ALA A 173 3.30 -16.75 -13.28
CA ALA A 173 3.77 -15.65 -14.14
C ALA A 173 3.13 -15.64 -15.53
N GLU A 174 2.77 -16.81 -16.07
CA GLU A 174 2.10 -16.95 -17.38
C GLU A 174 0.68 -16.36 -17.42
N GLU A 175 0.05 -16.14 -16.26
CA GLU A 175 -1.26 -15.53 -16.13
C GLU A 175 -1.18 -14.07 -15.65
N ALA A 176 0.02 -13.56 -15.40
CA ALA A 176 0.24 -12.31 -14.73
C ALA A 176 0.14 -11.07 -15.64
N VAL A 177 -0.30 -9.95 -15.06
CA VAL A 177 -0.23 -8.61 -15.66
C VAL A 177 1.13 -7.94 -15.40
N ALA A 178 1.80 -8.34 -14.31
CA ALA A 178 3.17 -7.92 -13.98
C ALA A 178 3.88 -9.05 -13.23
N VAL A 179 5.12 -9.34 -13.61
CA VAL A 179 5.90 -10.49 -13.10
C VAL A 179 7.02 -9.99 -12.20
N TYR A 180 7.10 -10.52 -10.98
CA TYR A 180 8.22 -10.26 -10.07
C TYR A 180 9.51 -10.85 -10.61
N GLN A 181 10.56 -10.04 -10.70
CA GLN A 181 11.89 -10.44 -11.13
C GLN A 181 12.80 -10.77 -9.94
N GLY A 182 12.56 -10.12 -8.81
CA GLY A 182 13.24 -10.32 -7.55
C GLY A 182 12.73 -9.37 -6.50
N SER A 183 13.07 -9.63 -5.24
CA SER A 183 12.76 -8.77 -4.11
C SER A 183 13.92 -8.76 -3.11
N TYR A 184 13.91 -7.75 -2.25
CA TYR A 184 14.87 -7.59 -1.16
C TYR A 184 14.16 -6.92 0.03
N SER A 185 14.49 -7.38 1.24
CA SER A 185 13.97 -6.79 2.48
C SER A 185 15.13 -6.33 3.37
N TYR A 186 15.00 -5.14 3.95
CA TYR A 186 15.92 -4.57 4.92
C TYR A 186 15.17 -4.21 6.20
N VAL A 187 15.51 -4.85 7.32
CA VAL A 187 14.77 -4.72 8.58
C VAL A 187 15.74 -4.49 9.74
N THR A 188 15.40 -3.56 10.60
CA THR A 188 16.10 -3.28 11.88
C THR A 188 15.06 -3.04 12.98
N ASP A 189 15.50 -3.14 14.25
CA ASP A 189 14.70 -2.65 15.38
C ASP A 189 14.97 -1.14 15.58
N THR A 190 14.12 -0.30 14.96
CA THR A 190 14.24 1.16 15.01
C THR A 190 12.94 1.81 15.52
N PRO A 191 12.89 2.27 16.78
CA PRO A 191 11.65 2.75 17.41
C PRO A 191 11.30 4.19 17.00
N ASP A 192 10.98 4.41 15.73
CA ASP A 192 10.65 5.72 15.17
C ASP A 192 9.16 6.08 15.26
N PHE A 193 8.29 5.06 15.35
CA PHE A 193 6.84 5.22 15.40
C PHE A 193 6.22 3.97 16.06
N TRP A 194 5.33 4.13 17.02
CA TRP A 194 4.70 3.02 17.74
C TRP A 194 3.37 3.40 18.38
N ARG A 195 2.52 2.41 18.64
CA ARG A 195 1.30 2.55 19.43
C ARG A 195 1.13 1.33 20.35
N ARG A 196 1.11 1.57 21.66
CA ARG A 196 0.84 0.50 22.63
C ARG A 196 -0.65 0.18 22.72
N PRO A 197 -1.04 -1.05 23.14
CA PRO A 197 -2.43 -1.38 23.41
C PRO A 197 -3.08 -0.35 24.35
N GLY A 198 -4.33 0.05 24.06
CA GLY A 198 -5.05 1.05 24.83
C GLY A 198 -4.71 2.51 24.52
N GLN A 199 -3.73 2.79 23.68
CA GLN A 199 -3.50 4.14 23.16
C GLN A 199 -4.35 4.38 21.90
N GLU A 200 -5.02 5.54 21.86
CA GLU A 200 -5.87 5.92 20.73
C GLU A 200 -5.04 6.35 19.51
N TYR A 201 -3.92 7.03 19.76
CA TYR A 201 -3.07 7.58 18.70
C TYR A 201 -1.64 7.09 18.83
N PRO A 202 -0.91 6.98 17.70
CA PRO A 202 0.51 6.62 17.70
C PRO A 202 1.38 7.72 18.31
N ASN A 203 2.55 7.31 18.78
CA ASN A 203 3.67 8.18 19.12
C ASN A 203 4.71 8.10 18.00
N HIS A 204 5.45 9.17 17.78
CA HIS A 204 6.50 9.22 16.77
C HIS A 204 7.72 10.00 17.27
N GLY A 205 8.87 9.70 16.68
CA GLY A 205 10.17 10.28 17.03
C GLY A 205 10.46 11.61 16.32
N ASP A 206 9.44 12.39 15.94
CA ASP A 206 9.58 13.67 15.23
C ASP A 206 10.51 13.54 14.00
N ARG A 207 11.61 14.27 13.96
CA ARG A 207 12.57 14.25 12.83
C ARG A 207 13.22 12.89 12.61
N PHE A 208 13.34 12.07 13.66
CA PHE A 208 13.91 10.73 13.58
C PHE A 208 13.09 9.78 12.69
N THR A 209 11.78 9.97 12.61
CA THR A 209 10.90 9.20 11.69
C THR A 209 11.26 9.43 10.21
N GLY A 210 11.73 10.62 9.85
CA GLY A 210 12.24 10.91 8.51
C GLY A 210 13.71 10.51 8.37
N GLU A 211 14.57 11.10 9.20
CA GLU A 211 16.00 10.81 9.24
C GLU A 211 16.41 10.43 10.68
N PRO A 212 17.00 9.23 10.83
CA PRO A 212 17.47 8.32 9.78
C PRO A 212 16.42 7.28 9.31
N ALA A 213 15.26 7.15 9.96
CA ALA A 213 14.41 5.98 9.78
C ALA A 213 13.90 5.78 8.32
N TYR A 214 13.00 6.62 7.83
CA TYR A 214 12.42 6.47 6.49
C TYR A 214 13.48 6.45 5.37
N PHE A 215 14.34 7.48 5.34
CA PHE A 215 15.31 7.63 4.24
C PHE A 215 16.33 6.52 4.24
N HIS A 216 16.89 6.17 5.40
CA HIS A 216 17.88 5.10 5.50
C HIS A 216 17.32 3.75 5.01
N HIS A 217 16.16 3.34 5.50
CA HIS A 217 15.60 2.02 5.17
C HIS A 217 15.12 1.94 3.72
N THR A 218 14.47 3.00 3.21
CA THR A 218 13.99 3.01 1.82
C THR A 218 15.16 3.02 0.83
N LEU A 219 16.22 3.78 1.12
CA LEU A 219 17.45 3.79 0.31
C LEU A 219 18.17 2.44 0.37
N ALA A 220 18.26 1.83 1.56
CA ALA A 220 18.86 0.51 1.72
C ALA A 220 18.06 -0.56 0.96
N GLY A 221 16.73 -0.56 1.09
CA GLY A 221 15.86 -1.51 0.40
C GLY A 221 15.94 -1.40 -1.12
N ALA A 222 15.60 -0.22 -1.66
CA ALA A 222 15.58 0.02 -3.10
C ALA A 222 16.98 -0.03 -3.71
N GLY A 223 17.98 0.60 -3.09
CA GLY A 223 19.35 0.65 -3.62
C GLY A 223 19.98 -0.72 -3.67
N GLN A 224 19.83 -1.54 -2.62
CA GLN A 224 20.37 -2.89 -2.62
C GLN A 224 19.68 -3.81 -3.62
N LEU A 225 18.34 -3.69 -3.80
CA LEU A 225 17.66 -4.45 -4.84
C LEU A 225 18.18 -4.09 -6.23
N MET A 226 18.31 -2.79 -6.53
CA MET A 226 18.84 -2.33 -7.82
C MET A 226 20.27 -2.85 -8.07
N GLU A 227 21.13 -2.83 -7.04
CA GLU A 227 22.50 -3.38 -7.12
C GLU A 227 22.48 -4.89 -7.40
N LEU A 228 21.67 -5.66 -6.67
CA LEU A 228 21.54 -7.11 -6.83
C LEU A 228 20.97 -7.51 -8.20
N MET A 229 20.06 -6.69 -8.74
CA MET A 229 19.47 -6.87 -10.07
C MET A 229 20.37 -6.35 -11.20
N GLY A 230 21.47 -5.65 -10.89
CA GLY A 230 22.35 -5.01 -11.88
C GLY A 230 21.66 -3.88 -12.63
N THR A 231 20.75 -3.15 -12.00
CA THR A 231 19.96 -2.09 -12.62
C THR A 231 20.27 -0.72 -12.02
N THR A 232 19.88 0.32 -12.75
CA THR A 232 19.94 1.72 -12.36
C THR A 232 18.54 2.36 -12.51
N ALA A 233 18.33 3.55 -12.02
CA ALA A 233 17.05 4.25 -12.17
C ALA A 233 16.59 4.41 -13.63
N SER A 234 17.54 4.45 -14.59
CA SER A 234 17.22 4.55 -16.03
C SER A 234 16.64 3.28 -16.64
N ASP A 235 16.77 2.13 -15.97
CA ASP A 235 16.23 0.86 -16.43
C ASP A 235 14.75 0.67 -16.07
N TYR A 236 14.20 1.58 -15.26
CA TYR A 236 12.81 1.55 -14.83
C TYR A 236 11.99 2.61 -15.56
N THR A 237 10.80 2.21 -16.03
CA THR A 237 9.81 3.16 -16.56
C THR A 237 9.14 3.91 -15.42
N TYR A 238 8.84 3.19 -14.32
CA TYR A 238 8.17 3.74 -13.14
C TYR A 238 8.85 3.30 -11.85
N ALA A 239 8.71 4.15 -10.83
CA ALA A 239 9.03 3.78 -9.45
C ALA A 239 7.94 4.29 -8.50
N VAL A 240 7.62 3.49 -7.48
CA VAL A 240 6.68 3.86 -6.42
C VAL A 240 7.30 3.55 -5.07
N PHE A 241 7.21 4.50 -4.16
CA PHE A 241 7.72 4.41 -2.81
C PHE A 241 6.58 4.56 -1.80
N HIS A 242 6.78 4.11 -0.57
CA HIS A 242 5.89 4.51 0.52
C HIS A 242 5.82 6.04 0.62
N GLN A 243 4.62 6.59 0.76
CA GLN A 243 4.36 8.02 0.64
C GLN A 243 3.63 8.59 1.88
N PRO A 244 4.37 8.87 2.98
CA PRO A 244 3.79 9.53 4.15
C PRO A 244 3.37 10.98 3.86
N ASN A 245 3.93 11.55 2.81
CA ASN A 245 3.64 12.83 2.18
C ASN A 245 4.32 12.85 0.80
N VAL A 246 4.15 13.93 0.03
CA VAL A 246 4.75 14.06 -1.31
C VAL A 246 6.28 14.23 -1.27
N LYS A 247 6.81 14.90 -0.23
CA LYS A 247 8.23 15.28 -0.17
C LYS A 247 9.18 14.11 0.04
N PHE A 248 8.78 13.12 0.86
CA PHE A 248 9.65 12.00 1.23
C PHE A 248 9.96 11.09 0.05
N PRO A 249 8.96 10.53 -0.68
CA PRO A 249 9.23 9.70 -1.85
C PRO A 249 9.95 10.47 -2.97
N SER A 250 9.62 11.75 -3.19
CA SER A 250 10.31 12.58 -4.20
C SER A 250 11.79 12.77 -3.87
N ARG A 251 12.14 12.93 -2.58
CA ARG A 251 13.53 13.04 -2.13
C ARG A 251 14.29 11.72 -2.29
N VAL A 252 13.69 10.59 -1.89
CA VAL A 252 14.28 9.25 -2.09
C VAL A 252 14.49 8.97 -3.57
N ALA A 253 13.50 9.20 -4.41
CA ALA A 253 13.60 9.02 -5.84
C ALA A 253 14.79 9.78 -6.44
N LYS A 254 14.92 11.06 -6.07
CA LYS A 254 16.05 11.90 -6.49
C LYS A 254 17.40 11.35 -6.02
N MET A 255 17.49 10.85 -4.78
CA MET A 255 18.72 10.28 -4.22
C MET A 255 19.12 8.98 -4.92
N LEU A 256 18.16 8.19 -5.42
CA LEU A 256 18.38 6.98 -6.20
C LEU A 256 18.58 7.24 -7.70
N GLY A 257 18.44 8.50 -8.15
CA GLY A 257 18.65 8.88 -9.55
C GLY A 257 17.40 8.84 -10.44
N PHE A 258 16.20 8.60 -9.86
CA PHE A 258 14.94 8.67 -10.59
C PHE A 258 14.57 10.11 -10.94
N LYS A 259 13.93 10.27 -12.10
CA LYS A 259 13.35 11.53 -12.56
C LYS A 259 11.92 11.68 -12.02
N PRO A 260 11.39 12.92 -11.91
CA PRO A 260 10.02 13.16 -11.45
C PRO A 260 8.95 12.38 -12.24
N GLU A 261 9.11 12.29 -13.56
CA GLU A 261 8.16 11.62 -14.47
C GLU A 261 8.01 10.13 -14.18
N GLN A 262 9.04 9.49 -13.58
CA GLN A 262 9.02 8.07 -13.24
C GLN A 262 8.21 7.77 -11.99
N ILE A 263 7.94 8.77 -11.14
CA ILE A 263 7.24 8.58 -9.87
C ILE A 263 5.86 9.25 -9.82
N GLU A 264 5.58 10.24 -10.68
CA GLU A 264 4.37 11.08 -10.58
C GLU A 264 3.07 10.29 -10.63
N THR A 265 2.97 9.27 -11.50
CA THR A 265 1.77 8.41 -11.62
C THR A 265 1.42 7.69 -10.34
N GLY A 266 2.43 7.20 -9.61
CA GLY A 266 2.24 6.48 -8.34
C GLY A 266 2.18 7.39 -7.11
N LEU A 267 2.40 8.71 -7.26
CA LEU A 267 2.50 9.67 -6.16
C LEU A 267 1.13 10.28 -5.82
N LEU A 268 0.32 9.55 -5.07
CA LEU A 268 -1.07 9.89 -4.79
C LEU A 268 -1.29 10.65 -3.47
N ALA A 269 -0.27 10.76 -2.62
CA ALA A 269 -0.41 11.31 -1.27
C ALA A 269 -0.96 12.74 -1.22
N ASN A 270 -0.79 13.54 -2.30
CA ASN A 270 -1.37 14.87 -2.37
C ASN A 270 -2.91 14.86 -2.36
N ASP A 271 -3.52 13.88 -3.04
CA ASP A 271 -4.96 13.82 -3.29
C ASP A 271 -5.73 12.95 -2.28
N ILE A 272 -5.04 11.95 -1.70
CA ILE A 272 -5.67 10.96 -0.83
C ILE A 272 -5.06 10.87 0.56
N GLY A 273 -3.91 11.49 0.82
CA GLY A 273 -3.14 11.35 2.05
C GLY A 273 -2.31 10.05 2.09
N ASN A 274 -1.77 9.74 3.27
CA ASN A 274 -1.03 8.51 3.55
C ASN A 274 -2.00 7.40 3.95
N VAL A 275 -2.11 6.36 3.14
CA VAL A 275 -2.92 5.16 3.42
C VAL A 275 -2.09 4.01 4.00
N TYR A 276 -1.00 4.31 4.65
CA TYR A 276 -0.12 3.45 5.46
C TYR A 276 0.26 2.14 4.74
N SER A 277 -0.22 0.96 5.22
CA SER A 277 0.15 -0.34 4.62
C SER A 277 -0.23 -0.49 3.15
N GLY A 278 -1.25 0.24 2.69
CA GLY A 278 -1.66 0.31 1.30
C GLY A 278 -0.89 1.31 0.44
N SER A 279 -0.01 2.13 1.03
CA SER A 279 0.51 3.35 0.40
C SER A 279 1.29 3.11 -0.90
N CYS A 280 2.31 2.24 -0.91
CA CYS A 280 3.02 1.90 -2.14
C CYS A 280 2.19 0.98 -3.06
N MET A 281 1.36 0.13 -2.49
CA MET A 281 0.50 -0.79 -3.25
C MET A 281 -0.53 -0.02 -4.09
N ILE A 282 -1.19 0.98 -3.52
CA ILE A 282 -2.17 1.79 -4.27
C ILE A 282 -1.49 2.65 -5.34
N GLY A 283 -0.27 3.11 -5.09
CA GLY A 283 0.54 3.77 -6.11
C GLY A 283 0.89 2.83 -7.26
N LEU A 284 1.17 1.55 -6.97
CA LEU A 284 1.39 0.53 -8.01
C LEU A 284 0.10 0.27 -8.80
N THR A 285 -1.09 0.24 -8.18
CA THR A 285 -2.35 0.09 -8.95
C THR A 285 -2.55 1.23 -9.95
N ALA A 286 -2.24 2.47 -9.57
CA ALA A 286 -2.32 3.61 -10.47
C ALA A 286 -1.33 3.49 -11.65
N ILE A 287 -0.13 2.97 -11.41
CA ILE A 287 0.84 2.69 -12.48
C ILE A 287 0.32 1.57 -13.40
N LEU A 288 -0.18 0.46 -12.85
CA LEU A 288 -0.72 -0.66 -13.65
C LEU A 288 -1.94 -0.25 -14.49
N ASP A 289 -2.71 0.74 -14.05
CA ASP A 289 -3.83 1.28 -14.83
C ASP A 289 -3.40 1.93 -16.16
N ILE A 290 -2.11 2.31 -16.33
CA ILE A 290 -1.60 2.96 -17.54
C ILE A 290 -0.38 2.27 -18.18
N ALA A 291 0.35 1.46 -17.41
CA ALA A 291 1.60 0.83 -17.84
C ALA A 291 1.43 -0.02 -19.10
N GLN A 292 2.49 -0.11 -19.90
CA GLN A 292 2.51 -0.89 -21.13
C GLN A 292 3.33 -2.17 -20.93
N PRO A 293 3.08 -3.23 -21.72
CA PRO A 293 3.93 -4.42 -21.73
C PRO A 293 5.40 -4.08 -21.93
N GLY A 294 6.26 -4.67 -21.10
CA GLY A 294 7.69 -4.39 -21.09
C GLY A 294 8.13 -3.29 -20.12
N ASP A 295 7.21 -2.47 -19.62
CA ASP A 295 7.56 -1.48 -18.59
C ASP A 295 8.10 -2.16 -17.34
N ARG A 296 9.23 -1.65 -16.84
CA ARG A 296 9.84 -2.11 -15.59
C ARG A 296 9.49 -1.17 -14.45
N ILE A 297 9.09 -1.72 -13.33
CA ILE A 297 8.58 -0.97 -12.18
C ILE A 297 9.38 -1.35 -10.93
N LEU A 298 9.90 -0.36 -10.21
CA LEU A 298 10.38 -0.51 -8.85
C LEU A 298 9.27 -0.17 -7.87
N MET A 299 8.88 -1.10 -6.98
CA MET A 299 8.02 -0.82 -5.84
C MET A 299 8.83 -0.95 -4.56
N CYS A 300 8.82 0.07 -3.70
CA CYS A 300 9.53 0.06 -2.44
C CYS A 300 8.65 0.58 -1.30
N SER A 301 8.39 -0.28 -0.31
CA SER A 301 7.66 0.08 0.90
C SER A 301 8.60 0.62 1.98
N TYR A 302 7.99 1.16 3.01
CA TYR A 302 8.62 1.44 4.29
C TYR A 302 7.57 1.27 5.38
N GLY A 303 7.95 0.62 6.47
CA GLY A 303 7.16 0.54 7.70
C GLY A 303 8.02 0.93 8.87
N SER A 304 7.45 1.75 9.74
CA SER A 304 8.09 2.16 10.98
C SER A 304 8.34 0.96 11.89
N GLY A 305 9.41 1.04 12.65
CA GLY A 305 9.81 -0.03 13.54
C GLY A 305 11.20 -0.64 13.36
N ALA A 306 11.90 -0.70 12.26
CA ALA A 306 11.56 -0.23 10.93
C ALA A 306 12.00 -1.24 9.86
N GLY A 307 11.44 -1.14 8.68
CA GLY A 307 11.81 -2.00 7.57
C GLY A 307 11.34 -1.48 6.21
N SER A 308 11.92 -2.05 5.14
CA SER A 308 11.58 -1.74 3.76
C SER A 308 11.63 -3.01 2.92
N ASP A 309 10.60 -3.24 2.10
CA ASP A 309 10.62 -4.24 1.04
C ASP A 309 10.72 -3.54 -0.31
N ALA A 310 11.59 -4.05 -1.16
CA ALA A 310 11.72 -3.60 -2.53
C ALA A 310 11.43 -4.76 -3.50
N PHE A 311 10.69 -4.47 -4.56
CA PHE A 311 10.29 -5.43 -5.60
C PHE A 311 10.59 -4.87 -6.98
N ASP A 312 11.12 -5.72 -7.84
CA ASP A 312 11.34 -5.46 -9.26
C ASP A 312 10.29 -6.21 -10.08
N LEU A 313 9.53 -5.49 -10.89
CA LEU A 313 8.45 -6.05 -11.69
C LEU A 313 8.62 -5.68 -13.17
N ILE A 314 8.21 -6.59 -14.07
CA ILE A 314 8.06 -6.31 -15.50
C ILE A 314 6.60 -6.54 -15.88
N VAL A 315 6.00 -5.56 -16.53
CA VAL A 315 4.61 -5.61 -17.02
C VAL A 315 4.52 -6.58 -18.19
N ALA A 316 3.51 -7.46 -18.14
CA ALA A 316 3.29 -8.49 -19.16
C ALA A 316 2.18 -8.10 -20.14
N GLU A 317 2.17 -8.72 -21.33
CA GLU A 317 1.16 -8.51 -22.40
C GLU A 317 -0.28 -8.69 -21.91
N HIS A 318 -0.49 -9.58 -20.94
CA HIS A 318 -1.82 -9.90 -20.42
C HIS A 318 -2.56 -8.70 -19.81
N ILE A 319 -1.85 -7.66 -19.39
CA ILE A 319 -2.45 -6.44 -18.82
C ILE A 319 -3.47 -5.79 -19.76
N ASN A 320 -3.21 -5.83 -21.08
CA ASN A 320 -4.09 -5.25 -22.10
C ASN A 320 -5.48 -5.94 -22.17
N ASN A 321 -5.57 -7.18 -21.71
CA ASN A 321 -6.79 -7.98 -21.76
C ASN A 321 -7.67 -7.84 -20.51
N VAL A 322 -7.12 -7.33 -19.39
CA VAL A 322 -7.79 -7.41 -18.09
C VAL A 322 -7.92 -6.06 -17.38
N ARG A 323 -7.16 -5.05 -17.78
CA ARG A 323 -7.10 -3.73 -17.13
C ARG A 323 -8.48 -3.14 -16.87
N ASP A 324 -9.34 -3.17 -17.87
CA ASP A 324 -10.65 -2.51 -17.85
C ASP A 324 -11.77 -3.38 -17.24
N ARG A 325 -11.44 -4.56 -16.68
CA ARG A 325 -12.45 -5.45 -16.08
C ARG A 325 -12.97 -4.96 -14.72
N ALA A 326 -12.27 -4.03 -14.07
CA ALA A 326 -12.70 -3.44 -12.80
C ALA A 326 -12.34 -1.96 -12.75
N ALA A 327 -12.86 -1.25 -11.73
CA ALA A 327 -12.62 0.18 -11.56
C ALA A 327 -11.12 0.50 -11.42
N THR A 328 -10.67 1.56 -12.07
CA THR A 328 -9.30 2.07 -11.95
C THR A 328 -9.09 2.82 -10.64
N THR A 329 -7.84 3.03 -10.26
CA THR A 329 -7.46 3.88 -9.12
C THR A 329 -7.99 5.30 -9.29
N GLN A 330 -7.92 5.83 -10.52
CA GLN A 330 -8.43 7.16 -10.86
C GLN A 330 -9.94 7.28 -10.65
N ASN A 331 -10.73 6.24 -10.94
CA ASN A 331 -12.18 6.25 -10.67
C ASN A 331 -12.48 6.46 -9.17
N TYR A 332 -11.66 5.88 -8.28
CA TYR A 332 -11.79 6.08 -6.84
C TYR A 332 -11.33 7.46 -6.38
N ILE A 333 -10.35 8.07 -7.04
CA ILE A 333 -9.91 9.44 -6.78
C ILE A 333 -10.99 10.44 -7.20
N ASP A 334 -11.59 10.27 -8.39
CA ASP A 334 -12.52 11.20 -9.00
C ASP A 334 -13.89 11.24 -8.31
N ARG A 335 -14.35 10.12 -7.73
CA ARG A 335 -15.63 10.04 -7.02
C ARG A 335 -15.64 10.79 -5.67
N LYS A 336 -14.72 11.72 -5.46
CA LYS A 336 -14.54 12.44 -4.20
C LYS A 336 -15.72 13.33 -3.82
N THR A 337 -16.03 13.34 -2.52
CA THR A 337 -16.98 14.26 -1.88
C THR A 337 -16.23 14.99 -0.76
N LEU A 338 -16.14 16.32 -0.86
CA LEU A 338 -15.48 17.11 0.17
C LEU A 338 -16.34 17.17 1.43
N ILE A 339 -15.69 17.04 2.58
CA ILE A 339 -16.32 17.18 3.90
C ILE A 339 -15.60 18.24 4.73
N ASP A 340 -16.31 18.83 5.67
CA ASP A 340 -15.74 19.75 6.64
C ASP A 340 -15.10 19.00 7.84
N TYR A 341 -14.39 19.75 8.68
CA TYR A 341 -13.75 19.19 9.87
C TYR A 341 -14.75 18.60 10.87
N ALA A 342 -15.95 19.16 11.03
CA ALA A 342 -16.95 18.66 11.98
C ALA A 342 -17.49 17.28 11.53
N THR A 343 -17.77 17.11 10.24
CA THR A 343 -18.16 15.83 9.65
C THR A 343 -17.04 14.78 9.80
N TYR A 344 -15.80 15.15 9.52
CA TYR A 344 -14.63 14.29 9.74
C TYR A 344 -14.51 13.86 11.22
N ALA A 345 -14.58 14.81 12.14
CA ALA A 345 -14.48 14.53 13.58
C ALA A 345 -15.57 13.56 14.05
N ARG A 346 -16.80 13.72 13.53
CA ARG A 346 -17.92 12.80 13.79
C ARG A 346 -17.64 11.41 13.24
N TYR A 347 -17.22 11.30 11.97
CA TYR A 347 -16.98 10.01 11.32
C TYR A 347 -15.84 9.22 11.99
N ARG A 348 -14.89 9.93 12.58
CA ARG A 348 -13.72 9.33 13.24
C ARG A 348 -13.88 9.21 14.76
N GLY A 349 -15.11 9.40 15.30
CA GLY A 349 -15.39 9.26 16.73
C GLY A 349 -14.64 10.26 17.62
N LYS A 350 -14.21 11.41 17.06
CA LYS A 350 -13.46 12.44 17.80
C LYS A 350 -14.38 13.41 18.54
N LEU A 351 -15.65 13.42 18.25
CA LEU A 351 -16.67 14.14 19.02
C LEU A 351 -17.25 13.17 20.06
N LYS A 352 -17.30 13.60 21.30
CA LYS A 352 -18.01 12.87 22.37
C LYS A 352 -19.50 13.19 22.26
N ASP A 353 -20.33 12.15 22.40
CA ASP A 353 -21.78 12.28 22.56
C ASP A 353 -22.13 12.94 23.91
#